data_7dad32bd0bf166871c292711fcdb1571
#
_entry.id   7dad32bd0bf166871c292711fcdb1571
#
_cell.length_a   1.000
_cell.length_b   1.000
_cell.length_c   1.000
_cell.angle_alpha   90.00
_cell.angle_beta   90.00
_cell.angle_gamma   90.00
#
_symmetry.space_group_name_H-M   'P 1'
#
loop_
_entity.id
_entity.type
_entity.pdbx_description
1 polymer ?
#
loop_
_entity_poly.entity_id
_entity_poly.type
_entity_poly.pdbx_seq_one_letter_code
_entity_poly.pdbx_strand_id
1 'polypeptide(L)'
;ISLAITPFILSQMPNFWPLVQILTTVDASTFQMYINAMRSVIYEQLKYSDTIICNRCTPDTSASMLRGNIKAINKKAQIFYEGEHGAQVTLKEGVLPFNINAPIIDIKDDDYGIWYMDAIENPDKYDGKEIILRGKFTETLPGYHQTFIMGRQAMVCCANDTSLCGLT
;
A
#
# COMPACT_ATOMS: atom_id res chain seq x y z
N ILE A 1 19.45 -0.08 -12.65
CA ILE A 1 18.68 1.17 -12.54
C ILE A 1 17.53 1.04 -13.51
N SER A 2 16.41 0.51 -13.04
CA SER A 2 15.18 0.54 -13.81
C SER A 2 14.58 1.94 -13.61
N LEU A 3 14.85 2.84 -14.53
CA LEU A 3 14.06 4.03 -14.70
C LEU A 3 12.63 3.60 -15.04
N ALA A 4 11.64 4.37 -14.65
CA ALA A 4 10.24 4.14 -14.98
C ALA A 4 10.01 4.11 -16.49
N ILE A 5 10.27 2.96 -17.10
CA ILE A 5 10.25 2.78 -18.56
C ILE A 5 8.86 2.42 -19.06
N THR A 6 7.97 2.03 -18.15
CA THR A 6 6.64 1.50 -18.54
C THR A 6 5.86 2.41 -19.48
N PRO A 7 5.69 3.72 -19.24
CA PRO A 7 4.99 4.58 -20.17
C PRO A 7 5.69 4.70 -21.52
N PHE A 8 7.02 4.72 -21.54
CA PHE A 8 7.82 4.79 -22.76
C PHE A 8 7.66 3.51 -23.58
N ILE A 9 7.79 2.33 -22.95
CA ILE A 9 7.61 1.05 -23.64
C ILE A 9 6.19 0.97 -24.22
N LEU A 10 5.16 1.33 -23.45
CA LEU A 10 3.78 1.30 -23.91
C LEU A 10 3.54 2.21 -25.14
N SER A 11 4.20 3.37 -25.18
CA SER A 11 4.10 4.30 -26.32
C SER A 11 4.81 3.79 -27.58
N GLN A 12 5.77 2.86 -27.45
CA GLN A 12 6.55 2.29 -28.54
C GLN A 12 6.00 0.92 -29.01
N MET A 13 5.01 0.37 -28.32
CA MET A 13 4.43 -0.92 -28.71
C MET A 13 3.67 -0.80 -30.02
N PRO A 14 3.84 -1.75 -30.96
CA PRO A 14 3.03 -1.81 -32.16
C PRO A 14 1.53 -1.96 -31.82
N ASN A 15 0.66 -1.25 -32.51
CA ASN A 15 -0.79 -1.24 -32.26
C ASN A 15 -1.47 -2.62 -32.34
N PHE A 16 -0.82 -3.60 -32.98
CA PHE A 16 -1.33 -4.95 -33.11
C PHE A 16 -0.83 -5.91 -32.02
N TRP A 17 -0.02 -5.43 -31.07
CA TRP A 17 0.43 -6.21 -29.92
C TRP A 17 -0.49 -5.92 -28.73
N PRO A 18 -1.29 -6.91 -28.27
CA PRO A 18 -2.09 -6.71 -27.08
C PRO A 18 -1.18 -6.73 -25.84
N LEU A 19 -1.32 -5.71 -24.98
CA LEU A 19 -0.75 -5.76 -23.66
C LEU A 19 -1.60 -6.69 -22.80
N VAL A 20 -1.03 -7.80 -22.36
CA VAL A 20 -1.75 -8.79 -21.56
C VAL A 20 -1.55 -8.55 -20.07
N GLN A 21 -0.35 -8.22 -19.64
CA GLN A 21 -0.02 -8.04 -18.22
C GLN A 21 1.26 -7.23 -18.05
N ILE A 22 1.30 -6.40 -17.03
CA ILE A 22 2.51 -5.74 -16.54
C ILE A 22 2.93 -6.41 -15.23
N LEU A 23 4.09 -7.03 -15.25
CA LEU A 23 4.68 -7.68 -14.10
C LEU A 23 5.91 -6.91 -13.65
N THR A 24 5.98 -6.57 -12.36
CA THR A 24 7.10 -5.84 -11.76
C THR A 24 7.70 -6.65 -10.62
N THR A 25 9.01 -6.68 -10.54
CA THR A 25 9.73 -7.28 -9.43
C THR A 25 10.24 -6.21 -8.48
N VAL A 26 10.19 -6.50 -7.19
CA VAL A 26 10.63 -5.64 -6.10
C VAL A 26 11.55 -6.46 -5.19
N ASP A 27 12.74 -5.96 -4.93
CA ASP A 27 13.66 -6.56 -3.96
C ASP A 27 13.23 -6.16 -2.54
N ALA A 28 12.68 -7.11 -1.79
CA ALA A 28 12.16 -6.88 -0.44
C ALA A 28 13.25 -6.43 0.54
N SER A 29 14.51 -6.85 0.33
CA SER A 29 15.62 -6.52 1.22
C SER A 29 16.05 -5.05 1.14
N THR A 30 15.81 -4.40 0.00
CA THR A 30 16.22 -3.02 -0.26
C THR A 30 15.05 -2.05 -0.43
N PHE A 31 13.84 -2.56 -0.46
CA PHE A 31 12.63 -1.78 -0.77
C PHE A 31 12.45 -0.57 0.15
N GLN A 32 12.62 -0.75 1.46
CA GLN A 32 12.47 0.35 2.42
C GLN A 32 13.45 1.49 2.15
N MET A 33 14.67 1.16 1.81
CA MET A 33 15.69 2.17 1.47
C MET A 33 15.30 2.92 0.18
N TYR A 34 14.87 2.20 -0.85
CA TYR A 34 14.51 2.81 -2.12
C TYR A 34 13.22 3.63 -2.04
N ILE A 35 12.20 3.17 -1.31
CA ILE A 35 10.96 3.93 -1.18
C ILE A 35 11.17 5.24 -0.41
N ASN A 36 12.13 5.27 0.51
CA ASN A 36 12.48 6.49 1.25
C ASN A 36 13.35 7.44 0.41
N ALA A 37 14.32 6.91 -0.35
CA ALA A 37 15.28 7.73 -1.10
C ALA A 37 14.81 8.11 -2.51
N MET A 38 14.02 7.25 -3.16
CA MET A 38 13.66 7.37 -4.58
C MET A 38 12.18 7.06 -4.82
N ARG A 39 11.31 7.61 -4.00
CA ARG A 39 9.86 7.30 -3.98
C ARG A 39 9.21 7.49 -5.35
N SER A 40 9.52 8.57 -6.04
CA SER A 40 8.94 8.85 -7.37
C SER A 40 9.27 7.78 -8.41
N VAL A 41 10.48 7.22 -8.37
CA VAL A 41 10.88 6.14 -9.28
C VAL A 41 10.11 4.86 -8.96
N ILE A 42 10.02 4.51 -7.69
CA ILE A 42 9.25 3.35 -7.23
C ILE A 42 7.76 3.52 -7.58
N TYR A 43 7.21 4.72 -7.36
CA TYR A 43 5.85 5.03 -7.75
C TYR A 43 5.59 4.76 -9.24
N GLU A 44 6.45 5.29 -10.12
CA GLU A 44 6.31 5.10 -11.57
C GLU A 44 6.43 3.63 -12.01
N GLN A 45 7.22 2.84 -11.29
CA GLN A 45 7.33 1.40 -11.55
C GLN A 45 6.09 0.62 -11.15
N LEU A 46 5.50 0.97 -10.00
CA LEU A 46 4.44 0.15 -9.39
C LEU A 46 3.04 0.53 -9.86
N LYS A 47 2.81 1.81 -10.22
CA LYS A 47 1.45 2.31 -10.50
C LYS A 47 0.74 1.62 -11.66
N TYR A 48 1.47 1.10 -12.63
CA TYR A 48 0.91 0.42 -13.79
C TYR A 48 0.97 -1.10 -13.73
N SER A 49 1.49 -1.65 -12.64
CA SER A 49 1.69 -3.10 -12.52
C SER A 49 0.39 -3.82 -12.20
N ASP A 50 0.08 -4.88 -12.93
CA ASP A 50 -1.00 -5.80 -12.59
C ASP A 50 -0.57 -6.76 -11.49
N THR A 51 0.69 -7.20 -11.57
CA THR A 51 1.30 -8.13 -10.61
C THR A 51 2.65 -7.62 -10.14
N ILE A 52 2.87 -7.67 -8.84
CA ILE A 52 4.12 -7.28 -8.20
C ILE A 52 4.68 -8.48 -7.43
N ILE A 53 5.89 -8.89 -7.76
CA ILE A 53 6.59 -9.97 -7.10
C ILE A 53 7.65 -9.35 -6.18
N CYS A 54 7.45 -9.49 -4.88
CA CYS A 54 8.45 -9.13 -3.88
C CYS A 54 9.38 -10.32 -3.68
N ASN A 55 10.56 -10.28 -4.25
CA ASN A 55 11.55 -11.34 -4.13
C ASN A 55 12.51 -11.10 -2.94
N ARG A 56 13.36 -12.10 -2.65
CA ARG A 56 14.32 -12.10 -1.54
C ARG A 56 13.68 -11.85 -0.17
N CYS A 57 12.45 -12.30 -0.02
CA CYS A 57 11.79 -12.28 1.27
C CYS A 57 12.44 -13.27 2.23
N THR A 58 12.66 -12.83 3.46
CA THR A 58 13.12 -13.65 4.57
C THR A 58 12.00 -13.79 5.60
N PRO A 59 12.11 -14.69 6.60
CA PRO A 59 11.12 -14.79 7.67
C PRO A 59 10.91 -13.48 8.46
N ASP A 60 11.91 -12.58 8.44
CA ASP A 60 11.88 -11.27 9.11
C ASP A 60 11.35 -10.15 8.20
N THR A 61 11.04 -10.45 6.94
CA THR A 61 10.47 -9.48 6.01
C THR A 61 9.08 -9.05 6.47
N SER A 62 8.88 -7.75 6.66
CA SER A 62 7.59 -7.19 7.03
C SER A 62 6.63 -7.17 5.83
N ALA A 63 5.71 -8.12 5.79
CA ALA A 63 4.66 -8.17 4.77
C ALA A 63 3.78 -6.91 4.80
N SER A 64 3.42 -6.45 5.98
CA SER A 64 2.60 -5.24 6.18
C SER A 64 3.28 -3.98 5.63
N MET A 65 4.59 -3.84 5.83
CA MET A 65 5.36 -2.71 5.28
C MET A 65 5.38 -2.74 3.74
N LEU A 66 5.71 -3.90 3.15
CA LEU A 66 5.72 -4.07 1.69
C LEU A 66 4.33 -3.80 1.11
N ARG A 67 3.33 -4.51 1.62
CA ARG A 67 1.95 -4.42 1.16
C ARG A 67 1.39 -3.01 1.31
N GLY A 68 1.57 -2.38 2.48
CA GLY A 68 1.08 -1.03 2.75
C GLY A 68 1.64 0.00 1.76
N ASN A 69 2.95 -0.01 1.52
CA ASN A 69 3.55 0.91 0.55
C ASN A 69 3.13 0.63 -0.90
N ILE A 70 3.07 -0.64 -1.29
CA ILE A 70 2.64 -1.03 -2.64
C ILE A 70 1.18 -0.65 -2.88
N LYS A 71 0.29 -0.99 -1.95
CA LYS A 71 -1.16 -0.71 -2.06
C LYS A 71 -1.48 0.79 -1.98
N ALA A 72 -0.69 1.57 -1.27
CA ALA A 72 -0.80 3.04 -1.29
C ALA A 72 -0.57 3.60 -2.70
N ILE A 73 0.30 2.97 -3.50
CA ILE A 73 0.60 3.36 -4.88
C ILE A 73 -0.40 2.73 -5.86
N ASN A 74 -0.64 1.43 -5.73
CA ASN A 74 -1.46 0.66 -6.67
C ASN A 74 -2.37 -0.33 -5.94
N LYS A 75 -3.59 0.10 -5.65
CA LYS A 75 -4.60 -0.69 -4.92
C LYS A 75 -4.99 -1.98 -5.64
N LYS A 76 -4.90 -2.01 -6.98
CA LYS A 76 -5.37 -3.14 -7.79
C LYS A 76 -4.32 -4.24 -7.97
N ALA A 77 -3.03 -3.92 -7.82
CA ALA A 77 -1.95 -4.87 -8.07
C ALA A 77 -2.07 -6.12 -7.19
N GLN A 78 -1.87 -7.30 -7.79
CA GLN A 78 -1.68 -8.53 -7.04
C GLN A 78 -0.25 -8.59 -6.53
N ILE A 79 -0.05 -9.02 -5.29
CA ILE A 79 1.26 -9.06 -4.65
C ILE A 79 1.60 -10.50 -4.31
N PHE A 80 2.76 -10.94 -4.77
CA PHE A 80 3.34 -12.25 -4.45
C PHE A 80 4.66 -12.07 -3.72
N TYR A 81 4.96 -12.99 -2.83
CA TYR A 81 6.19 -12.99 -2.06
C TYR A 81 7.00 -14.23 -2.41
N GLU A 82 8.26 -14.01 -2.75
CA GLU A 82 9.24 -15.06 -3.06
C GLU A 82 10.43 -14.97 -2.11
N GLY A 83 10.81 -16.11 -1.57
CA GLY A 83 12.03 -16.27 -0.80
C GLY A 83 13.25 -16.56 -1.69
N GLU A 84 14.23 -17.24 -1.12
CA GLU A 84 15.39 -17.69 -1.86
C GLU A 84 14.98 -18.70 -2.93
N HIS A 85 15.67 -18.65 -4.07
CA HIS A 85 15.47 -19.56 -5.21
C HIS A 85 14.07 -19.53 -5.83
N GLY A 86 13.32 -18.44 -5.69
CA GLY A 86 11.99 -18.30 -6.29
C GLY A 86 10.90 -19.12 -5.61
N ALA A 87 11.15 -19.66 -4.43
CA ALA A 87 10.13 -20.36 -3.67
C ALA A 87 9.06 -19.36 -3.19
N GLN A 88 7.79 -19.64 -3.52
CA GLN A 88 6.70 -18.84 -3.00
C GLN A 88 6.65 -18.98 -1.48
N VAL A 89 6.65 -17.84 -0.78
CA VAL A 89 6.56 -17.80 0.67
C VAL A 89 5.30 -17.08 1.09
N THR A 90 4.66 -17.61 2.12
CA THR A 90 3.62 -16.89 2.84
C THR A 90 4.30 -16.17 3.98
N LEU A 91 4.46 -14.86 3.84
CA LEU A 91 4.95 -14.05 4.94
C LEU A 91 3.88 -14.05 6.03
N LYS A 92 4.32 -14.16 7.28
CA LYS A 92 3.40 -13.92 8.39
C LYS A 92 2.84 -12.52 8.24
N GLU A 93 1.53 -12.37 8.28
CA GLU A 93 0.93 -11.04 8.45
C GLU A 93 1.61 -10.41 9.66
N GLY A 94 2.17 -9.23 9.48
CA GLY A 94 2.93 -8.58 10.53
C GLY A 94 2.04 -8.47 11.76
N VAL A 95 2.61 -8.75 12.93
CA VAL A 95 1.92 -8.49 14.19
C VAL A 95 1.50 -7.02 14.13
N LEU A 96 0.20 -6.77 14.21
CA LEU A 96 -0.31 -5.40 14.25
C LEU A 96 0.38 -4.68 15.42
N PRO A 97 0.83 -3.44 15.25
CA PRO A 97 1.53 -2.70 16.30
C PRO A 97 0.61 -2.32 17.48
N PHE A 98 -0.66 -2.63 17.36
CA PHE A 98 -1.69 -2.40 18.37
C PHE A 98 -2.45 -3.70 18.68
N ASN A 99 -3.05 -3.75 19.86
CA ASN A 99 -3.81 -4.93 20.28
C ASN A 99 -5.25 -4.88 19.74
N ILE A 100 -5.50 -5.65 18.68
CA ILE A 100 -6.82 -5.73 18.04
C ILE A 100 -7.90 -6.33 18.96
N ASN A 101 -7.52 -7.09 20.00
CA ASN A 101 -8.44 -7.70 20.94
C ASN A 101 -8.68 -6.84 22.20
N ALA A 102 -8.11 -5.63 22.24
CA ALA A 102 -8.40 -4.69 23.32
C ALA A 102 -9.85 -4.24 23.26
N PRO A 103 -10.49 -3.91 24.41
CA PRO A 103 -11.83 -3.33 24.46
C PRO A 103 -11.90 -2.02 23.65
N ILE A 104 -10.84 -1.24 23.69
CA ILE A 104 -10.66 -0.01 22.93
C ILE A 104 -9.30 -0.13 22.21
N ILE A 105 -9.30 0.00 20.89
CA ILE A 105 -8.09 -0.07 20.08
C ILE A 105 -7.51 1.34 19.95
N ASP A 106 -6.39 1.60 20.59
CA ASP A 106 -5.71 2.90 20.56
C ASP A 106 -4.68 2.92 19.42
N ILE A 107 -5.00 3.60 18.32
CA ILE A 107 -4.16 3.72 17.13
C ILE A 107 -3.25 4.94 17.28
N LYS A 108 -1.96 4.69 17.45
CA LYS A 108 -0.94 5.75 17.52
C LYS A 108 -0.73 6.39 16.15
N ASP A 109 -0.09 7.56 16.16
CA ASP A 109 0.14 8.34 14.94
C ASP A 109 0.94 7.57 13.90
N ASP A 110 1.96 6.83 14.33
CA ASP A 110 2.82 6.02 13.44
C ASP A 110 2.12 4.75 12.92
N ASP A 111 1.11 4.27 13.62
CA ASP A 111 0.39 3.04 13.31
C ASP A 111 -0.82 3.28 12.38
N TYR A 112 -1.19 4.55 12.17
CA TYR A 112 -2.39 4.92 11.41
C TYR A 112 -2.41 4.31 10.00
N GLY A 113 -1.29 4.34 9.29
CA GLY A 113 -1.21 3.80 7.93
C GLY A 113 -1.40 2.28 7.90
N ILE A 114 -0.83 1.57 8.88
CA ILE A 114 -0.96 0.11 9.00
C ILE A 114 -2.41 -0.24 9.32
N TRP A 115 -2.99 0.44 10.32
CA TRP A 115 -4.39 0.26 10.68
C TRP A 115 -5.33 0.55 9.51
N TYR A 116 -5.16 1.67 8.82
CA TYR A 116 -6.02 2.09 7.71
C TYR A 116 -6.05 1.05 6.59
N MET A 117 -4.89 0.50 6.23
CA MET A 117 -4.79 -0.52 5.20
C MET A 117 -5.42 -1.83 5.65
N ASP A 118 -5.16 -2.27 6.89
CA ASP A 118 -5.76 -3.50 7.41
C ASP A 118 -7.27 -3.36 7.57
N ALA A 119 -7.77 -2.21 7.99
CA ALA A 119 -9.20 -1.95 8.13
C ALA A 119 -9.96 -1.96 6.79
N ILE A 120 -9.35 -1.45 5.71
CA ILE A 120 -9.95 -1.52 4.37
C ILE A 120 -9.95 -2.96 3.83
N GLU A 121 -8.88 -3.70 4.07
CA GLU A 121 -8.73 -5.05 3.54
C GLU A 121 -9.50 -6.10 4.36
N ASN A 122 -9.66 -5.86 5.65
CA ASN A 122 -10.28 -6.78 6.60
C ASN A 122 -11.29 -6.05 7.49
N PRO A 123 -12.34 -5.44 6.94
CA PRO A 123 -13.29 -4.63 7.71
C PRO A 123 -13.95 -5.42 8.85
N ASP A 124 -14.22 -6.71 8.64
CA ASP A 124 -14.84 -7.60 9.63
C ASP A 124 -14.03 -7.72 10.92
N LYS A 125 -12.71 -7.51 10.88
CA LYS A 125 -11.85 -7.51 12.08
C LYS A 125 -12.18 -6.36 13.03
N TYR A 126 -12.73 -5.28 12.51
CA TYR A 126 -12.98 -4.03 13.23
C TYR A 126 -14.47 -3.78 13.47
N ASP A 127 -15.34 -4.64 12.95
CA ASP A 127 -16.77 -4.50 13.13
C ASP A 127 -17.15 -4.55 14.63
N GLY A 128 -17.94 -3.58 15.07
CA GLY A 128 -18.37 -3.44 16.45
C GLY A 128 -17.27 -3.08 17.46
N LYS A 129 -16.05 -2.73 17.01
CA LYS A 129 -14.95 -2.33 17.91
C LYS A 129 -14.90 -0.83 18.11
N GLU A 130 -14.53 -0.44 19.31
CA GLU A 130 -14.25 0.96 19.65
C GLU A 130 -12.79 1.29 19.32
N ILE A 131 -12.58 2.36 18.54
CA ILE A 131 -11.25 2.75 18.05
C ILE A 131 -10.99 4.20 18.41
N ILE A 132 -9.86 4.46 19.05
CA ILE A 132 -9.36 5.81 19.32
C ILE A 132 -8.25 6.09 18.32
N LEU A 133 -8.37 7.16 17.57
CA LEU A 133 -7.37 7.62 16.63
C LEU A 133 -7.39 9.14 16.48
N ARG A 134 -6.29 9.71 16.00
CA ARG A 134 -6.19 11.13 15.68
C ARG A 134 -6.27 11.31 14.16
N GLY A 135 -7.23 12.08 13.69
CA GLY A 135 -7.40 12.43 12.28
C GLY A 135 -7.73 13.89 12.08
N LYS A 136 -7.73 14.33 10.84
CA LYS A 136 -8.27 15.63 10.45
C LYS A 136 -9.71 15.45 9.99
N PHE A 137 -10.59 16.30 10.47
CA PHE A 137 -11.92 16.43 9.92
C PHE A 137 -11.81 17.11 8.54
N THR A 138 -12.41 16.50 7.55
CA THR A 138 -12.60 17.08 6.23
C THR A 138 -14.08 17.20 5.95
N GLU A 139 -14.43 18.07 5.00
CA GLU A 139 -15.82 18.39 4.68
C GLU A 139 -16.70 17.16 4.46
N THR A 140 -17.98 17.34 4.73
CA THR A 140 -19.03 16.38 4.39
C THR A 140 -19.08 16.14 2.88
N LEU A 141 -19.28 14.90 2.47
CA LEU A 141 -19.52 14.58 1.06
C LEU A 141 -20.79 15.27 0.57
N PRO A 142 -20.76 16.01 -0.56
CA PRO A 142 -21.96 16.61 -1.12
C PRO A 142 -23.05 15.56 -1.37
N GLY A 143 -24.22 15.78 -0.80
CA GLY A 143 -25.37 14.87 -0.95
C GLY A 143 -25.53 13.83 0.17
N TYR A 144 -24.58 13.71 1.10
CA TYR A 144 -24.69 12.85 2.27
C TYR A 144 -24.86 13.71 3.55
N HIS A 145 -26.09 13.91 3.97
CA HIS A 145 -26.38 14.63 5.21
C HIS A 145 -25.87 13.83 6.40
N GLN A 146 -25.12 14.48 7.29
CA GLN A 146 -24.60 13.93 8.55
C GLN A 146 -23.43 12.94 8.43
N THR A 147 -22.77 12.83 7.28
CA THR A 147 -21.52 12.08 7.13
C THR A 147 -20.34 13.03 7.02
N PHE A 148 -19.25 12.67 7.64
CA PHE A 148 -17.98 13.40 7.53
C PHE A 148 -16.85 12.42 7.25
N ILE A 149 -15.83 12.91 6.58
CA ILE A 149 -14.61 12.14 6.38
C ILE A 149 -13.62 12.57 7.46
N MET A 150 -13.14 11.60 8.22
CA MET A 150 -12.03 11.75 9.12
C MET A 150 -10.84 10.99 8.58
N GLY A 151 -9.69 11.64 8.44
CA GLY A 151 -8.54 10.99 7.86
C GLY A 151 -7.24 11.75 8.02
N ARG A 152 -6.22 11.27 7.34
CA ARG A 152 -4.90 11.89 7.26
C ARG A 152 -4.45 12.01 5.83
N GLN A 153 -3.65 13.03 5.56
CA GLN A 153 -2.97 13.18 4.29
C GLN A 153 -1.82 12.17 4.22
N ALA A 154 -1.84 11.33 3.21
CA ALA A 154 -0.75 10.42 2.89
C ALA A 154 -0.01 10.94 1.65
N MET A 155 1.30 10.99 1.71
CA MET A 155 2.14 11.32 0.56
C MET A 155 2.17 10.14 -0.39
N VAL A 156 1.76 10.33 -1.63
CA VAL A 156 1.74 9.29 -2.66
C VAL A 156 3.10 9.20 -3.35
N CYS A 157 3.53 10.24 -4.05
CA CYS A 157 4.83 10.25 -4.72
C CYS A 157 5.77 11.34 -4.20
N CYS A 158 5.26 12.49 -3.81
CA CYS A 158 6.04 13.61 -3.28
C CYS A 158 5.18 14.47 -2.36
N ALA A 159 5.80 15.48 -1.71
CA ALA A 159 5.10 16.35 -0.76
C ALA A 159 3.93 17.13 -1.38
N ASN A 160 3.93 17.34 -2.69
CA ASN A 160 2.87 18.05 -3.41
C ASN A 160 1.77 17.10 -3.93
N ASP A 161 1.99 15.80 -3.83
CA ASP A 161 1.02 14.77 -4.25
C ASP A 161 0.60 13.96 -3.03
N THR A 162 -0.39 14.50 -2.34
CA THR A 162 -0.97 13.87 -1.15
C THR A 162 -2.41 13.45 -1.43
N SER A 163 -2.80 12.30 -0.94
CA SER A 163 -4.19 11.86 -0.94
C SER A 163 -4.72 11.73 0.49
N LEU A 164 -6.01 11.99 0.67
CA LEU A 164 -6.67 11.77 1.94
C LEU A 164 -6.94 10.27 2.13
N CYS A 165 -6.34 9.70 3.15
CA CYS A 165 -6.64 8.37 3.64
C CYS A 165 -7.60 8.50 4.83
N GLY A 166 -8.87 8.25 4.61
CA GLY A 166 -9.90 8.47 5.62
C GLY A 166 -11.09 7.53 5.49
N LEU A 167 -11.89 7.50 6.55
CA LEU A 167 -13.13 6.75 6.66
C LEU A 167 -14.30 7.73 6.79
N THR A 168 -15.46 7.32 6.31
CA THR A 168 -16.73 8.02 6.44
C THR A 168 -17.57 7.41 7.54
#